data_978257e3c07d8c2b725ba3187513b3cf
#
_entry.id   978257e3c07d8c2b725ba3187513b3cf
#
_cell.length_a   1.000
_cell.length_b   1.000
_cell.length_c   1.000
_cell.angle_alpha   90.00
_cell.angle_beta   90.00
_cell.angle_gamma   90.00
#
_symmetry.space_group_name_H-M   'P 1'
#
loop_
_entity.id
_entity.type
_entity.pdbx_description
1 polymer ?
#
loop_
_entity_poly.entity_id
_entity_poly.type
_entity_poly.pdbx_seq_one_letter_code
_entity_poly.pdbx_strand_id
1 'polypeptide(L)'
;MRVLTAFAILWHIALLAAQARSPSVEIALVANAEAGTVVLVDVATRSVLRTIDVNPEHRKSEGPGAPNYAQDTDVSPDGRTLYVSRGYLGDVAAFDLVSGKLIWQRPLNTGRADHMTITPDGRSLFVSALMDNRVYRVATAGGAITGHLVTGVYPHDNKLSKDGRRVYNTSLGPLASLPRPAGAPPLIETPGHPFQLTVADVEGLKITDRIRLDNAFRPWHFSPDEKLIYAQLSNQHAVVAYDVAARKVIRRLDLPVKPGITAKDWDFEAPHHGLAITDDGRTLCLAGRGSDYAALVHVPDLTLVTTIPVGDAPGWAEIGEGGRTCFVANTRSDDLSIISIPDRAEVARLEIGNGPKHITVGRIPTAVFEALKGKS
;
A
#
# COMPACT_ATOMS: atom_id res chain seq x y z
N MET A 1 51.19 -59.22 -4.94
CA MET A 1 50.56 -58.43 -3.89
C MET A 1 50.03 -57.16 -4.49
N ARG A 2 48.74 -57.05 -4.69
CA ARG A 2 48.06 -55.83 -5.13
C ARG A 2 47.16 -55.36 -4.01
N VAL A 3 47.45 -54.16 -3.45
CA VAL A 3 46.68 -53.54 -2.41
C VAL A 3 45.53 -52.80 -3.07
N LEU A 4 44.28 -53.19 -2.80
CA LEU A 4 43.06 -52.48 -3.16
C LEU A 4 42.79 -51.44 -2.10
N THR A 5 42.86 -50.16 -2.47
CA THR A 5 42.42 -49.01 -1.65
C THR A 5 40.95 -48.73 -1.95
N ALA A 6 40.08 -48.99 -0.97
CA ALA A 6 38.66 -48.64 -1.05
C ALA A 6 38.45 -47.14 -0.73
N PHE A 7 37.91 -46.39 -1.67
CA PHE A 7 37.42 -45.01 -1.45
C PHE A 7 35.99 -45.09 -0.90
N ALA A 8 35.82 -44.66 0.33
CA ALA A 8 34.50 -44.45 0.93
C ALA A 8 34.00 -43.06 0.54
N ILE A 9 32.97 -43.01 -0.34
CA ILE A 9 32.27 -41.78 -0.68
C ILE A 9 31.19 -41.55 0.40
N LEU A 10 31.44 -40.60 1.29
CA LEU A 10 30.45 -40.07 2.24
C LEU A 10 29.46 -39.18 1.46
N TRP A 11 28.26 -39.68 1.28
CA TRP A 11 27.12 -38.88 0.82
C TRP A 11 26.62 -38.04 2.00
N HIS A 12 26.87 -36.73 2.00
CA HIS A 12 26.20 -35.80 2.87
C HIS A 12 24.82 -35.54 2.28
N ILE A 13 23.81 -36.22 2.79
CA ILE A 13 22.41 -35.86 2.55
C ILE A 13 22.14 -34.63 3.42
N ALA A 14 22.19 -33.43 2.83
CA ALA A 14 21.66 -32.25 3.45
C ALA A 14 20.12 -32.39 3.48
N LEU A 15 19.56 -32.77 4.62
CA LEU A 15 18.14 -32.60 4.90
C LEU A 15 17.87 -31.10 4.92
N LEU A 16 17.35 -30.57 3.80
CA LEU A 16 16.60 -29.33 3.80
C LEU A 16 15.30 -29.62 4.59
N ALA A 17 15.35 -29.36 5.89
CA ALA A 17 14.14 -29.27 6.68
C ALA A 17 13.34 -28.10 6.10
N ALA A 18 12.30 -28.41 5.34
CA ALA A 18 11.25 -27.45 5.04
C ALA A 18 10.75 -26.97 6.41
N GLN A 19 11.15 -25.79 6.84
CA GLN A 19 10.57 -25.17 8.04
C GLN A 19 9.08 -25.03 7.74
N ALA A 20 8.28 -25.88 8.36
CA ALA A 20 6.83 -25.74 8.36
C ALA A 20 6.54 -24.31 8.84
N ARG A 21 5.96 -23.49 7.96
CA ARG A 21 5.56 -22.12 8.35
C ARG A 21 4.65 -22.27 9.57
N SER A 22 4.95 -21.53 10.62
CA SER A 22 4.09 -21.51 11.80
C SER A 22 2.65 -21.18 11.38
N PRO A 23 1.63 -21.81 11.97
CA PRO A 23 0.25 -21.49 11.67
C PRO A 23 0.03 -19.96 11.75
N SER A 24 -0.58 -19.40 10.75
CA SER A 24 -0.80 -17.95 10.65
C SER A 24 -2.24 -17.64 10.26
N VAL A 25 -2.73 -16.49 10.73
CA VAL A 25 -4.08 -16.00 10.52
C VAL A 25 -4.01 -14.71 9.70
N GLU A 26 -4.92 -14.54 8.76
CA GLU A 26 -5.04 -13.35 7.97
C GLU A 26 -5.81 -12.27 8.75
N ILE A 27 -5.28 -11.06 8.75
CA ILE A 27 -5.91 -9.86 9.31
C ILE A 27 -5.87 -8.73 8.29
N ALA A 28 -6.84 -7.82 8.38
CA ALA A 28 -6.76 -6.54 7.71
C ALA A 28 -6.42 -5.44 8.73
N LEU A 29 -5.51 -4.56 8.35
CA LEU A 29 -5.12 -3.37 9.10
C LEU A 29 -5.68 -2.17 8.35
N VAL A 30 -6.53 -1.38 9.02
CA VAL A 30 -7.15 -0.19 8.43
C VAL A 30 -6.60 1.06 9.10
N ALA A 31 -5.91 1.88 8.33
CA ALA A 31 -5.39 3.17 8.80
C ALA A 31 -6.51 4.21 8.78
N ASN A 32 -6.89 4.71 9.96
CA ASN A 32 -7.85 5.78 10.13
C ASN A 32 -7.11 7.12 10.21
N ALA A 33 -7.07 7.82 9.10
CA ALA A 33 -6.26 9.03 8.95
C ALA A 33 -6.66 10.13 9.93
N GLU A 34 -7.95 10.38 10.09
CA GLU A 34 -8.44 11.48 10.92
C GLU A 34 -8.44 11.14 12.41
N ALA A 35 -8.75 9.89 12.77
CA ALA A 35 -8.71 9.44 14.15
C ALA A 35 -7.29 9.22 14.69
N GLY A 36 -6.30 9.01 13.81
CA GLY A 36 -4.95 8.64 14.27
C GLY A 36 -4.89 7.25 14.87
N THR A 37 -5.67 6.32 14.34
CA THR A 37 -5.73 4.94 14.81
C THR A 37 -5.49 3.96 13.67
N VAL A 38 -5.09 2.74 14.02
CA VAL A 38 -5.11 1.58 13.12
C VAL A 38 -6.03 0.53 13.73
N VAL A 39 -7.02 0.10 12.95
CA VAL A 39 -7.97 -0.94 13.34
C VAL A 39 -7.53 -2.26 12.72
N LEU A 40 -7.42 -3.28 13.58
CA LEU A 40 -7.15 -4.66 13.16
C LEU A 40 -8.49 -5.39 13.05
N VAL A 41 -8.72 -6.02 11.92
CA VAL A 41 -9.95 -6.77 11.59
C VAL A 41 -9.61 -8.24 11.39
N ASP A 42 -10.34 -9.11 12.05
CA ASP A 42 -10.36 -10.55 11.75
C ASP A 42 -11.10 -10.78 10.42
N VAL A 43 -10.38 -11.21 9.42
CA VAL A 43 -10.92 -11.45 8.08
C VAL A 43 -11.96 -12.59 8.09
N ALA A 44 -11.72 -13.63 8.88
CA ALA A 44 -12.58 -14.81 8.92
C ALA A 44 -13.93 -14.54 9.60
N THR A 45 -13.91 -13.83 10.73
CA THR A 45 -15.13 -13.51 11.51
C THR A 45 -15.76 -12.17 11.13
N ARG A 46 -15.04 -11.36 10.33
CA ARG A 46 -15.47 -10.01 9.93
C ARG A 46 -15.77 -9.12 11.13
N SER A 47 -14.85 -9.10 12.08
CA SER A 47 -15.02 -8.35 13.32
C SER A 47 -13.75 -7.59 13.70
N VAL A 48 -13.94 -6.48 14.39
CA VAL A 48 -12.80 -5.70 14.93
C VAL A 48 -12.13 -6.51 16.03
N LEU A 49 -10.82 -6.75 15.88
CA LEU A 49 -9.98 -7.39 16.90
C LEU A 49 -9.45 -6.36 17.90
N ARG A 50 -9.00 -5.22 17.38
CA ARG A 50 -8.32 -4.22 18.18
C ARG A 50 -8.22 -2.88 17.45
N THR A 51 -8.18 -1.79 18.21
CA THR A 51 -7.79 -0.46 17.76
C THR A 51 -6.50 -0.04 18.46
N ILE A 52 -5.52 0.43 17.69
CA ILE A 52 -4.22 0.93 18.16
C ILE A 52 -4.20 2.44 17.91
N ASP A 53 -3.98 3.24 18.99
CA ASP A 53 -3.68 4.65 18.86
C ASP A 53 -2.26 4.81 18.29
N VAL A 54 -2.14 5.45 17.13
CA VAL A 54 -0.86 5.68 16.46
C VAL A 54 -0.39 7.13 16.53
N ASN A 55 -1.09 7.94 17.31
CA ASN A 55 -0.69 9.30 17.70
C ASN A 55 -0.77 9.51 19.23
N PRO A 56 -0.17 8.61 20.04
CA PRO A 56 -0.29 8.68 21.51
C PRO A 56 0.32 9.95 22.10
N GLU A 57 1.14 10.67 21.34
CA GLU A 57 1.70 11.98 21.72
C GLU A 57 0.70 13.12 21.52
N HIS A 58 -0.48 12.86 20.94
CA HIS A 58 -1.51 13.85 20.61
C HIS A 58 -0.98 15.05 19.81
N ARG A 59 -0.05 14.78 18.88
CA ARG A 59 0.49 15.79 17.99
C ARG A 59 -0.59 16.28 17.03
N LYS A 60 -0.53 17.56 16.69
CA LYS A 60 -1.46 18.15 15.71
C LYS A 60 -0.98 17.89 14.29
N SER A 61 -1.92 17.59 13.42
CA SER A 61 -1.69 17.54 11.96
C SER A 61 -1.60 18.97 11.42
N GLU A 62 -0.53 19.29 10.69
CA GLU A 62 -0.27 20.63 10.16
C GLU A 62 -0.52 20.72 8.64
N GLY A 63 -1.04 19.66 8.03
CA GLY A 63 -1.33 19.62 6.60
C GLY A 63 -2.62 20.34 6.21
N PRO A 64 -2.83 20.58 4.92
CA PRO A 64 -4.06 21.17 4.43
C PRO A 64 -5.23 20.18 4.51
N GLY A 65 -6.41 20.70 4.87
CA GLY A 65 -7.66 19.93 4.92
C GLY A 65 -7.81 19.11 6.21
N ALA A 66 -8.46 17.95 6.08
CA ALA A 66 -8.68 17.06 7.22
C ALA A 66 -7.37 16.52 7.81
N PRO A 67 -7.33 16.22 9.10
CA PRO A 67 -6.18 15.61 9.74
C PRO A 67 -5.74 14.32 9.03
N ASN A 68 -4.44 14.05 9.05
CA ASN A 68 -3.91 12.80 8.52
C ASN A 68 -2.78 12.31 9.43
N TYR A 69 -3.16 11.50 10.40
CA TYR A 69 -2.27 10.91 11.40
C TYR A 69 -1.84 9.49 11.05
N ALA A 70 -2.59 8.79 10.20
CA ALA A 70 -2.30 7.45 9.72
C ALA A 70 -2.57 7.38 8.22
N GLN A 71 -1.51 7.39 7.42
CA GLN A 71 -1.61 7.41 5.95
C GLN A 71 -1.55 6.00 5.36
N ASP A 72 -0.62 5.18 5.85
CA ASP A 72 -0.37 3.83 5.35
C ASP A 72 0.18 2.95 6.46
N THR A 73 0.01 1.64 6.32
CA THR A 73 0.43 0.64 7.29
C THR A 73 1.18 -0.50 6.63
N ASP A 74 2.04 -1.15 7.39
CA ASP A 74 2.66 -2.41 7.05
C ASP A 74 2.92 -3.22 8.31
N VAL A 75 3.11 -4.53 8.19
CA VAL A 75 3.41 -5.40 9.32
C VAL A 75 4.72 -6.14 9.08
N SER A 76 5.52 -6.29 10.15
CA SER A 76 6.76 -7.05 10.04
C SER A 76 6.50 -8.51 9.61
N PRO A 77 7.42 -9.16 8.88
CA PRO A 77 7.24 -10.55 8.44
C PRO A 77 7.02 -11.54 9.58
N ASP A 78 7.46 -11.21 10.81
CA ASP A 78 7.19 -12.01 12.00
C ASP A 78 5.83 -11.69 12.65
N GLY A 79 5.07 -10.75 12.10
CA GLY A 79 3.73 -10.35 12.53
C GLY A 79 3.66 -9.67 13.89
N ARG A 80 4.77 -9.09 14.41
CA ARG A 80 4.83 -8.52 15.77
C ARG A 80 4.87 -7.01 15.79
N THR A 81 5.30 -6.38 14.72
CA THR A 81 5.48 -4.93 14.64
C THR A 81 4.58 -4.36 13.57
N LEU A 82 3.77 -3.37 13.96
CA LEU A 82 3.02 -2.51 13.04
C LEU A 82 3.90 -1.30 12.70
N TYR A 83 4.06 -1.03 11.42
CA TYR A 83 4.65 0.21 10.91
C TYR A 83 3.56 1.11 10.37
N VAL A 84 3.68 2.40 10.60
CA VAL A 84 2.70 3.41 10.16
C VAL A 84 3.44 4.61 9.59
N SER A 85 3.14 4.98 8.36
CA SER A 85 3.49 6.31 7.88
C SER A 85 2.45 7.30 8.40
N ARG A 86 2.88 8.31 9.17
CA ARG A 86 1.96 9.19 9.88
C ARG A 86 1.79 10.51 9.13
N GLY A 87 1.22 10.42 7.94
CA GLY A 87 0.73 11.49 7.07
C GLY A 87 1.33 12.87 7.31
N TYR A 88 0.50 13.80 7.76
CA TYR A 88 0.91 15.17 8.06
C TYR A 88 1.65 15.36 9.40
N LEU A 89 1.92 14.29 10.15
CA LEU A 89 2.95 14.33 11.20
C LEU A 89 4.35 14.26 10.62
N GLY A 90 4.50 13.90 9.34
CA GLY A 90 5.76 13.92 8.61
C GLY A 90 6.77 12.87 9.05
N ASP A 91 6.32 11.76 9.61
CA ASP A 91 7.19 10.72 10.14
C ASP A 91 6.68 9.30 9.85
N VAL A 92 7.50 8.31 10.17
CA VAL A 92 7.14 6.91 10.23
C VAL A 92 7.38 6.40 11.64
N ALA A 93 6.50 5.53 12.14
CA ALA A 93 6.57 4.98 13.47
C ALA A 93 6.35 3.47 13.49
N ALA A 94 6.91 2.81 14.50
CA ALA A 94 6.74 1.40 14.76
C ALA A 94 6.05 1.19 16.10
N PHE A 95 5.09 0.27 16.12
CA PHE A 95 4.32 -0.08 17.32
C PHE A 95 4.37 -1.59 17.53
N ASP A 96 4.42 -2.01 18.78
CA ASP A 96 4.18 -3.41 19.12
C ASP A 96 2.72 -3.76 18.85
N LEU A 97 2.49 -4.73 17.99
CA LEU A 97 1.15 -5.05 17.49
C LEU A 97 0.22 -5.52 18.61
N VAL A 98 0.73 -6.25 19.61
CA VAL A 98 -0.06 -6.81 20.70
C VAL A 98 -0.32 -5.79 21.81
N SER A 99 0.67 -5.00 22.22
CA SER A 99 0.50 -4.02 23.28
C SER A 99 0.00 -2.66 22.79
N GLY A 100 0.17 -2.34 21.50
CA GLY A 100 -0.08 -1.03 20.92
C GLY A 100 0.95 0.04 21.34
N LYS A 101 2.03 -0.35 22.01
CA LYS A 101 3.05 0.61 22.48
C LYS A 101 3.95 1.06 21.36
N LEU A 102 4.23 2.36 21.31
CA LEU A 102 5.23 2.95 20.44
C LEU A 102 6.61 2.36 20.75
N ILE A 103 7.28 1.80 19.74
CA ILE A 103 8.64 1.27 19.84
C ILE A 103 9.64 2.36 19.44
N TRP A 104 9.44 2.97 18.28
CA TRP A 104 10.23 4.11 17.79
C TRP A 104 9.41 4.94 16.81
N GLN A 105 9.83 6.20 16.64
CA GLN A 105 9.36 7.07 15.58
C GLN A 105 10.54 7.74 14.89
N ARG A 106 10.41 8.01 13.60
CA ARG A 106 11.43 8.65 12.78
C ARG A 106 10.85 9.78 11.96
N PRO A 107 11.13 11.05 12.31
CA PRO A 107 10.82 12.18 11.46
C PRO A 107 11.52 12.05 10.10
N LEU A 108 10.78 12.33 9.03
CA LEU A 108 11.27 12.48 7.67
C LEU A 108 11.35 13.98 7.37
N ASN A 109 12.21 14.37 6.46
CA ASN A 109 12.30 15.78 6.05
C ASN A 109 11.17 16.10 5.05
N THR A 110 9.93 16.05 5.52
CA THR A 110 8.75 16.24 4.66
C THR A 110 7.57 16.77 5.45
N GLY A 111 6.70 17.54 4.80
CA GLY A 111 5.39 17.92 5.35
C GLY A 111 4.35 16.79 5.29
N ARG A 112 4.65 15.68 4.60
CA ARG A 112 3.76 14.51 4.52
C ARG A 112 4.55 13.23 4.24
N ALA A 113 4.52 12.29 5.20
CA ALA A 113 4.88 10.89 4.96
C ALA A 113 3.71 10.19 4.26
N ASP A 114 3.98 9.59 3.10
CA ASP A 114 2.95 8.98 2.27
C ASP A 114 3.08 7.45 2.27
N HIS A 115 2.79 6.79 1.15
CA HIS A 115 2.80 5.33 1.09
C HIS A 115 4.19 4.75 1.35
N MET A 116 4.19 3.56 1.91
CA MET A 116 5.41 2.82 2.23
C MET A 116 5.31 1.36 1.78
N THR A 117 6.43 0.67 1.80
CA THR A 117 6.50 -0.78 1.60
C THR A 117 7.68 -1.35 2.37
N ILE A 118 7.51 -2.54 2.95
CA ILE A 118 8.55 -3.27 3.68
C ILE A 118 9.27 -4.26 2.77
N THR A 119 10.60 -4.39 2.93
CA THR A 119 11.36 -5.42 2.21
C THR A 119 10.98 -6.82 2.69
N PRO A 120 11.04 -7.85 1.82
CA PRO A 120 10.65 -9.23 2.19
C PRO A 120 11.44 -9.81 3.36
N ASP A 121 12.67 -9.34 3.58
CA ASP A 121 13.50 -9.72 4.73
C ASP A 121 13.14 -8.95 6.02
N GLY A 122 12.21 -8.01 5.94
CA GLY A 122 11.74 -7.21 7.05
C GLY A 122 12.72 -6.16 7.57
N ARG A 123 13.83 -5.89 6.87
CA ARG A 123 14.91 -5.04 7.40
C ARG A 123 14.77 -3.56 7.05
N SER A 124 14.01 -3.23 6.01
CA SER A 124 13.88 -1.85 5.53
C SER A 124 12.46 -1.52 5.12
N LEU A 125 12.07 -0.28 5.40
CA LEU A 125 10.89 0.37 4.82
C LEU A 125 11.35 1.35 3.75
N PHE A 126 10.62 1.42 2.64
CA PHE A 126 10.71 2.50 1.67
C PHE A 126 9.49 3.40 1.84
N VAL A 127 9.70 4.64 2.27
CA VAL A 127 8.64 5.58 2.64
C VAL A 127 8.70 6.80 1.74
N SER A 128 7.60 7.11 1.07
CA SER A 128 7.48 8.31 0.25
C SER A 128 7.39 9.56 1.11
N ALA A 129 8.32 10.48 0.91
CA ALA A 129 8.30 11.82 1.47
C ALA A 129 7.73 12.76 0.42
N LEU A 130 6.38 12.87 0.38
CA LEU A 130 5.62 13.45 -0.73
C LEU A 130 6.11 14.86 -1.09
N MET A 131 6.29 15.73 -0.08
CA MET A 131 6.65 17.13 -0.30
C MET A 131 8.18 17.37 -0.40
N ASP A 132 8.99 16.32 -0.23
CA ASP A 132 10.45 16.37 -0.34
C ASP A 132 10.97 15.75 -1.65
N ASN A 133 10.11 15.18 -2.48
CA ASN A 133 10.45 14.48 -3.72
C ASN A 133 11.48 13.36 -3.52
N ARG A 134 11.39 12.67 -2.38
CA ARG A 134 12.26 11.54 -2.03
C ARG A 134 11.47 10.34 -1.54
N VAL A 135 12.07 9.18 -1.73
CA VAL A 135 11.71 7.96 -1.00
C VAL A 135 12.85 7.65 -0.04
N TYR A 136 12.57 7.64 1.25
CA TYR A 136 13.55 7.30 2.28
C TYR A 136 13.59 5.80 2.52
N ARG A 137 14.78 5.23 2.66
CA ARG A 137 14.98 3.90 3.23
C ARG A 137 15.21 4.03 4.72
N VAL A 138 14.32 3.42 5.51
CA VAL A 138 14.34 3.44 6.97
C VAL A 138 14.57 2.01 7.47
N ALA A 139 15.58 1.82 8.31
CA ALA A 139 15.84 0.53 8.94
C ALA A 139 14.73 0.22 9.95
N THR A 140 14.13 -0.96 9.88
CA THR A 140 13.08 -1.39 10.80
C THR A 140 13.58 -1.54 12.23
N ALA A 141 14.86 -1.92 12.41
CA ALA A 141 15.53 -1.95 13.70
C ALA A 141 15.90 -0.53 14.15
N GLY A 142 14.98 0.14 14.88
CA GLY A 142 15.22 1.44 15.51
C GLY A 142 14.99 2.68 14.62
N GLY A 143 14.45 2.52 13.42
CA GLY A 143 13.99 3.63 12.59
C GLY A 143 15.10 4.52 12.00
N ALA A 144 16.33 4.06 11.87
CA ALA A 144 17.40 4.87 11.29
C ALA A 144 17.19 5.07 9.78
N ILE A 145 17.31 6.32 9.31
CA ILE A 145 17.36 6.60 7.86
C ILE A 145 18.70 6.12 7.33
N THR A 146 18.70 5.17 6.41
CA THR A 146 19.89 4.54 5.83
C THR A 146 20.21 5.02 4.42
N GLY A 147 19.35 5.88 3.86
CA GLY A 147 19.52 6.50 2.55
C GLY A 147 18.22 6.99 1.97
N HIS A 148 18.29 7.52 0.75
CA HIS A 148 17.10 7.97 0.02
C HIS A 148 17.29 7.89 -1.49
N LEU A 149 16.18 7.91 -2.19
CA LEU A 149 16.09 8.03 -3.64
C LEU A 149 15.47 9.39 -3.98
N VAL A 150 16.06 10.12 -4.91
CA VAL A 150 15.45 11.31 -5.49
C VAL A 150 14.50 10.84 -6.61
N THR A 151 13.22 11.13 -6.47
CA THR A 151 12.15 10.70 -7.38
C THR A 151 11.67 11.85 -8.27
N GLY A 152 10.55 11.69 -8.94
CA GLY A 152 9.79 12.79 -9.54
C GLY A 152 9.06 13.60 -8.48
N VAL A 153 8.22 14.53 -8.95
CA VAL A 153 7.44 15.44 -8.09
C VAL A 153 6.32 14.66 -7.40
N TYR A 154 6.22 14.81 -6.09
CA TYR A 154 5.24 14.15 -5.23
C TYR A 154 5.27 12.61 -5.35
N PRO A 155 6.34 11.94 -4.85
CA PRO A 155 6.38 10.49 -4.75
C PRO A 155 5.22 9.98 -3.91
N HIS A 156 4.52 8.98 -4.42
CA HIS A 156 3.29 8.49 -3.82
C HIS A 156 3.41 7.01 -3.45
N ASP A 157 3.11 6.11 -4.36
CA ASP A 157 3.01 4.68 -4.07
C ASP A 157 4.34 3.96 -4.39
N ASN A 158 4.75 3.09 -3.47
CA ASN A 158 5.95 2.27 -3.56
C ASN A 158 5.56 0.80 -3.69
N LYS A 159 6.16 0.11 -4.64
CA LYS A 159 6.06 -1.35 -4.76
C LYS A 159 7.44 -1.96 -4.92
N LEU A 160 7.63 -3.14 -4.38
CA LEU A 160 8.82 -3.95 -4.63
C LEU A 160 8.58 -4.91 -5.80
N SER A 161 9.65 -5.25 -6.53
CA SER A 161 9.61 -6.40 -7.42
C SER A 161 9.40 -7.69 -6.60
N LYS A 162 8.85 -8.73 -7.23
CA LYS A 162 8.58 -10.01 -6.60
C LYS A 162 9.82 -10.66 -5.96
N ASP A 163 10.99 -10.41 -6.54
CA ASP A 163 12.27 -10.87 -6.00
C ASP A 163 12.85 -9.96 -4.89
N GLY A 164 12.17 -8.87 -4.57
CA GLY A 164 12.56 -7.89 -3.55
C GLY A 164 13.80 -7.06 -3.90
N ARG A 165 14.33 -7.15 -5.12
CA ARG A 165 15.60 -6.49 -5.50
C ARG A 165 15.42 -5.08 -6.03
N ARG A 166 14.23 -4.74 -6.50
CA ARG A 166 13.93 -3.41 -7.04
C ARG A 166 12.77 -2.78 -6.30
N VAL A 167 12.87 -1.48 -6.08
CA VAL A 167 11.77 -0.65 -5.63
C VAL A 167 11.32 0.25 -6.79
N TYR A 168 10.02 0.36 -6.92
CA TYR A 168 9.33 1.18 -7.90
C TYR A 168 8.53 2.25 -7.16
N ASN A 169 8.68 3.50 -7.59
CA ASN A 169 7.90 4.61 -7.02
C ASN A 169 7.23 5.40 -8.12
N THR A 170 5.93 5.63 -8.01
CA THR A 170 5.21 6.55 -8.87
C THR A 170 5.17 7.95 -8.29
N SER A 171 5.43 8.94 -9.13
CA SER A 171 5.34 10.36 -8.79
C SER A 171 4.11 10.98 -9.44
N LEU A 172 3.33 11.73 -8.64
CA LEU A 172 2.02 12.27 -9.03
C LEU A 172 2.11 13.52 -9.91
N GLY A 173 3.30 14.14 -9.98
CA GLY A 173 3.41 15.50 -10.54
C GLY A 173 2.79 16.56 -9.64
N PRO A 174 2.83 17.84 -10.03
CA PRO A 174 2.22 18.93 -9.27
C PRO A 174 0.71 18.71 -9.12
N LEU A 175 0.22 18.79 -7.87
CA LEU A 175 -1.19 18.74 -7.54
C LEU A 175 -1.63 20.14 -7.10
N ALA A 176 -2.72 20.66 -7.67
CA ALA A 176 -3.27 21.97 -7.29
C ALA A 176 -3.82 21.94 -5.85
N SER A 177 -4.32 20.79 -5.41
CA SER A 177 -4.84 20.55 -4.06
C SER A 177 -3.76 20.46 -2.95
N LEU A 178 -2.48 20.34 -3.34
CA LEU A 178 -1.35 20.31 -2.42
C LEU A 178 -0.36 21.42 -2.80
N PRO A 179 -0.64 22.67 -2.43
CA PRO A 179 0.29 23.76 -2.68
C PRO A 179 1.60 23.51 -1.93
N ARG A 180 2.71 23.88 -2.56
CA ARG A 180 4.02 23.74 -1.93
C ARG A 180 4.13 24.64 -0.70
N PRO A 181 4.67 24.13 0.41
CA PRO A 181 4.99 24.99 1.54
C PRO A 181 5.91 26.13 1.15
N ALA A 182 5.74 27.30 1.76
CA ALA A 182 6.69 28.40 1.60
C ALA A 182 8.07 27.95 2.06
N GLY A 183 9.10 28.21 1.22
CA GLY A 183 10.48 27.78 1.52
C GLY A 183 10.80 26.31 1.20
N ALA A 184 9.84 25.54 0.65
CA ALA A 184 10.13 24.20 0.16
C ALA A 184 11.25 24.24 -0.90
N PRO A 185 12.19 23.25 -0.89
CA PRO A 185 13.25 23.18 -1.89
C PRO A 185 12.66 23.26 -3.30
N PRO A 186 13.36 23.83 -4.29
CA PRO A 186 12.89 23.81 -5.68
C PRO A 186 12.46 22.40 -6.04
N LEU A 187 11.33 22.29 -6.81
CA LEU A 187 11.00 21.02 -7.43
C LEU A 187 12.26 20.57 -8.15
N ILE A 188 12.80 19.41 -7.77
CA ILE A 188 13.86 18.81 -8.56
C ILE A 188 13.19 18.51 -9.88
N GLU A 189 13.41 19.41 -10.85
CA GLU A 189 13.03 19.14 -12.22
C GLU A 189 13.78 17.89 -12.64
N THR A 190 13.12 16.76 -12.50
CA THR A 190 13.60 15.58 -13.21
C THR A 190 13.53 15.92 -14.68
N PRO A 191 14.65 15.87 -15.42
CA PRO A 191 14.63 16.23 -16.82
C PRO A 191 13.49 15.51 -17.53
N GLY A 192 12.46 16.26 -17.89
CA GLY A 192 11.50 15.87 -18.89
C GLY A 192 10.07 15.56 -18.46
N HIS A 193 9.70 15.19 -17.23
CA HIS A 193 8.28 14.89 -16.96
C HIS A 193 7.85 14.92 -15.49
N PRO A 194 6.66 15.52 -15.18
CA PRO A 194 6.13 15.53 -13.82
C PRO A 194 5.65 14.13 -13.38
N PHE A 195 5.17 13.29 -14.31
CA PHE A 195 4.66 11.93 -14.04
C PHE A 195 5.74 10.91 -14.36
N GLN A 196 6.19 10.19 -13.37
CA GLN A 196 7.32 9.33 -13.49
C GLN A 196 7.17 8.06 -12.66
N LEU A 197 7.64 6.94 -13.21
CA LEU A 197 7.95 5.73 -12.46
C LEU A 197 9.46 5.67 -12.28
N THR A 198 9.93 5.84 -11.06
CA THR A 198 11.33 5.71 -10.66
C THR A 198 11.59 4.27 -10.26
N VAL A 199 12.62 3.64 -10.82
CA VAL A 199 13.05 2.27 -10.50
C VAL A 199 14.45 2.32 -9.91
N ALA A 200 14.65 1.67 -8.78
CA ALA A 200 15.95 1.63 -8.12
C ALA A 200 16.27 0.25 -7.55
N ASP A 201 17.54 -0.04 -7.43
CA ASP A 201 18.07 -1.19 -6.71
C ASP A 201 17.87 -1.00 -5.19
N VAL A 202 17.34 -2.01 -4.52
CA VAL A 202 17.01 -1.96 -3.10
C VAL A 202 18.26 -1.90 -2.22
N GLU A 203 19.30 -2.64 -2.56
CA GLU A 203 20.53 -2.73 -1.75
C GLU A 203 21.37 -1.47 -1.87
N GLY A 204 21.75 -1.12 -3.09
CA GLY A 204 22.66 -0.02 -3.38
C GLY A 204 21.99 1.35 -3.45
N LEU A 205 20.65 1.43 -3.42
CA LEU A 205 19.89 2.68 -3.63
C LEU A 205 20.25 3.39 -4.95
N LYS A 206 20.64 2.62 -5.94
CA LYS A 206 20.97 3.16 -7.26
C LYS A 206 19.73 3.19 -8.14
N ILE A 207 19.36 4.37 -8.62
CA ILE A 207 18.30 4.51 -9.61
C ILE A 207 18.80 3.86 -10.91
N THR A 208 18.04 2.87 -11.37
CA THR A 208 18.35 2.09 -12.59
C THR A 208 17.53 2.57 -13.77
N ASP A 209 16.35 3.16 -13.53
CA ASP A 209 15.50 3.69 -14.58
C ASP A 209 14.59 4.82 -14.09
N ARG A 210 14.17 5.68 -15.03
CA ARG A 210 13.17 6.73 -14.87
C ARG A 210 12.24 6.68 -16.07
N ILE A 211 11.10 6.06 -15.88
CA ILE A 211 10.13 5.86 -16.95
C ILE A 211 9.15 7.02 -16.93
N ARG A 212 9.09 7.74 -18.04
CA ARG A 212 8.09 8.77 -18.26
C ARG A 212 6.70 8.16 -18.36
N LEU A 213 5.73 8.76 -17.70
CA LEU A 213 4.32 8.42 -17.80
C LEU A 213 3.54 9.60 -18.39
N ASP A 214 2.45 9.31 -19.10
CA ASP A 214 1.56 10.34 -19.66
C ASP A 214 0.57 10.86 -18.61
N ASN A 215 0.38 10.13 -17.50
CA ASN A 215 -0.45 10.53 -16.36
C ASN A 215 0.09 9.88 -15.08
N ALA A 216 -0.29 10.42 -13.92
CA ALA A 216 0.04 9.81 -12.64
C ALA A 216 -0.71 8.49 -12.45
N PHE A 217 0.01 7.43 -12.10
CA PHE A 217 -0.55 6.18 -11.62
C PHE A 217 -0.83 6.30 -10.11
N ARG A 218 -2.12 6.16 -9.74
CA ARG A 218 -2.57 6.51 -8.39
C ARG A 218 -3.84 5.77 -7.96
N PRO A 219 -3.74 4.67 -7.23
CA PRO A 219 -2.58 3.79 -7.07
C PRO A 219 -2.38 2.86 -8.26
N TRP A 220 -1.47 1.91 -8.08
CA TRP A 220 -1.15 0.94 -9.11
C TRP A 220 -0.72 -0.40 -8.52
N HIS A 221 -0.78 -1.46 -9.32
CA HIS A 221 -0.34 -2.80 -8.94
C HIS A 221 0.27 -3.55 -10.14
N PHE A 222 1.25 -4.41 -9.89
CA PHE A 222 1.75 -5.32 -10.91
C PHE A 222 0.77 -6.45 -11.20
N SER A 223 0.79 -6.97 -12.45
CA SER A 223 0.33 -8.33 -12.72
C SER A 223 1.24 -9.34 -11.98
N PRO A 224 0.76 -10.58 -11.68
CA PRO A 224 1.58 -11.57 -10.96
C PRO A 224 2.90 -11.95 -11.64
N ASP A 225 3.02 -11.74 -12.95
CA ASP A 225 4.25 -11.97 -13.75
C ASP A 225 5.07 -10.69 -13.97
N GLU A 226 4.66 -9.57 -13.37
CA GLU A 226 5.29 -8.24 -13.44
C GLU A 226 5.45 -7.66 -14.86
N LYS A 227 4.76 -8.21 -15.85
CA LYS A 227 4.82 -7.68 -17.22
C LYS A 227 3.89 -6.48 -17.43
N LEU A 228 2.81 -6.42 -16.69
CA LEU A 228 1.84 -5.33 -16.73
C LEU A 228 1.79 -4.59 -15.40
N ILE A 229 1.49 -3.31 -15.50
CA ILE A 229 1.03 -2.48 -14.38
C ILE A 229 -0.43 -2.14 -14.65
N TYR A 230 -1.31 -2.41 -13.68
CA TYR A 230 -2.66 -1.87 -13.64
C TYR A 230 -2.67 -0.63 -12.77
N ALA A 231 -3.19 0.47 -13.28
CA ALA A 231 -3.16 1.75 -12.56
C ALA A 231 -4.46 2.53 -12.73
N GLN A 232 -4.93 3.12 -11.65
CA GLN A 232 -5.90 4.21 -11.70
C GLN A 232 -5.16 5.51 -12.04
N LEU A 233 -5.86 6.42 -12.71
CA LEU A 233 -5.26 7.66 -13.20
C LEU A 233 -5.73 8.86 -12.37
N SER A 234 -4.83 9.77 -12.04
CA SER A 234 -5.23 11.08 -11.51
C SER A 234 -6.07 11.83 -12.54
N ASN A 235 -7.07 12.58 -12.05
CA ASN A 235 -7.97 13.41 -12.87
C ASN A 235 -8.79 12.67 -13.92
N GLN A 236 -8.91 11.34 -13.84
CA GLN A 236 -9.65 10.54 -14.81
C GLN A 236 -10.36 9.36 -14.14
N HIS A 237 -11.63 9.15 -14.47
CA HIS A 237 -12.39 7.96 -14.07
C HIS A 237 -11.99 6.77 -14.94
N ALA A 238 -10.74 6.33 -14.82
CA ALA A 238 -10.21 5.28 -15.68
C ALA A 238 -9.18 4.40 -14.95
N VAL A 239 -9.08 3.16 -15.39
CA VAL A 239 -8.01 2.23 -15.10
C VAL A 239 -7.31 1.84 -16.41
N VAL A 240 -5.99 1.67 -16.36
CA VAL A 240 -5.18 1.30 -17.51
C VAL A 240 -4.38 0.04 -17.24
N ALA A 241 -4.05 -0.69 -18.31
CA ALA A 241 -2.99 -1.69 -18.33
C ALA A 241 -1.79 -1.09 -19.08
N TYR A 242 -0.67 -1.02 -18.42
CA TYR A 242 0.58 -0.49 -18.93
C TYR A 242 1.58 -1.64 -19.11
N ASP A 243 2.13 -1.79 -20.33
CA ASP A 243 3.16 -2.77 -20.62
C ASP A 243 4.53 -2.21 -20.17
N VAL A 244 5.15 -2.91 -19.21
CA VAL A 244 6.41 -2.47 -18.59
C VAL A 244 7.56 -2.48 -19.61
N ALA A 245 7.63 -3.49 -20.47
CA ALA A 245 8.70 -3.62 -21.47
C ALA A 245 8.51 -2.65 -22.64
N ALA A 246 7.28 -2.52 -23.14
CA ALA A 246 6.95 -1.62 -24.23
C ALA A 246 6.83 -0.15 -23.78
N ARG A 247 6.78 0.10 -22.46
CA ARG A 247 6.66 1.43 -21.84
C ARG A 247 5.46 2.24 -22.34
N LYS A 248 4.30 1.59 -22.47
CA LYS A 248 3.08 2.23 -22.96
C LYS A 248 1.81 1.64 -22.39
N VAL A 249 0.78 2.45 -22.33
CA VAL A 249 -0.59 1.98 -22.10
C VAL A 249 -1.05 1.14 -23.28
N ILE A 250 -1.46 -0.10 -23.00
CA ILE A 250 -1.95 -1.04 -24.02
C ILE A 250 -3.46 -1.24 -23.96
N ARG A 251 -4.09 -0.92 -22.83
CA ARG A 251 -5.55 -0.97 -22.62
C ARG A 251 -5.98 0.13 -21.68
N ARG A 252 -7.23 0.55 -21.85
CA ARG A 252 -7.90 1.53 -20.99
C ARG A 252 -9.35 1.12 -20.81
N LEU A 253 -9.86 1.25 -19.59
CA LEU A 253 -11.27 1.15 -19.26
C LEU A 253 -11.70 2.45 -18.58
N ASP A 254 -12.65 3.15 -19.17
CA ASP A 254 -13.33 4.25 -18.51
C ASP A 254 -14.38 3.69 -17.56
N LEU A 255 -14.41 4.20 -16.34
CA LEU A 255 -15.26 3.69 -15.27
C LEU A 255 -16.50 4.60 -15.10
N PRO A 256 -17.63 4.07 -14.60
CA PRO A 256 -18.84 4.85 -14.43
C PRO A 256 -18.67 6.05 -13.50
N VAL A 257 -19.30 7.15 -13.83
CA VAL A 257 -19.34 8.37 -13.02
C VAL A 257 -20.74 8.53 -12.44
N LYS A 258 -20.85 8.78 -11.15
CA LYS A 258 -22.13 9.05 -10.48
C LYS A 258 -22.75 10.33 -11.07
N PRO A 259 -24.05 10.33 -11.42
CA PRO A 259 -24.71 11.51 -11.96
C PRO A 259 -24.55 12.73 -11.06
N GLY A 260 -24.25 13.88 -11.67
CA GLY A 260 -24.08 15.15 -10.98
C GLY A 260 -22.67 15.41 -10.43
N ILE A 261 -21.79 14.42 -10.41
CA ILE A 261 -20.39 14.58 -9.97
C ILE A 261 -19.53 15.11 -11.12
N THR A 262 -18.68 16.08 -10.80
CA THR A 262 -17.72 16.70 -11.72
C THR A 262 -16.32 16.67 -11.15
N ALA A 263 -15.32 17.06 -11.93
CA ALA A 263 -13.92 17.13 -11.47
C ALA A 263 -13.70 18.09 -10.28
N LYS A 264 -14.62 19.02 -10.03
CA LYS A 264 -14.55 19.94 -8.87
C LYS A 264 -14.88 19.25 -7.54
N ASP A 265 -15.57 18.12 -7.62
CA ASP A 265 -16.03 17.35 -6.47
C ASP A 265 -15.02 16.27 -6.05
N TRP A 266 -13.90 16.13 -6.79
CA TRP A 266 -12.91 15.11 -6.53
C TRP A 266 -11.90 15.53 -5.46
N ASP A 267 -11.80 14.76 -4.39
CA ASP A 267 -10.77 14.98 -3.39
C ASP A 267 -9.38 14.71 -3.99
N PHE A 268 -8.46 15.66 -3.79
CA PHE A 268 -7.07 15.53 -4.24
C PHE A 268 -6.91 15.10 -5.70
N GLU A 269 -7.85 15.50 -6.57
CA GLU A 269 -7.81 15.13 -7.99
C GLU A 269 -7.84 13.61 -8.24
N ALA A 270 -8.43 12.84 -7.31
CA ALA A 270 -8.48 11.40 -7.37
C ALA A 270 -9.94 10.89 -7.42
N PRO A 271 -10.55 10.81 -8.61
CA PRO A 271 -11.90 10.26 -8.77
C PRO A 271 -11.96 8.76 -8.45
N HIS A 272 -10.83 8.07 -8.56
CA HIS A 272 -10.58 6.71 -8.11
C HIS A 272 -9.35 6.69 -7.23
N HIS A 273 -9.37 5.92 -6.14
CA HIS A 273 -8.22 5.80 -5.25
C HIS A 273 -8.29 4.52 -4.41
N GLY A 274 -7.68 3.46 -4.90
CA GLY A 274 -7.62 2.14 -4.30
C GLY A 274 -7.76 1.07 -5.36
N LEU A 275 -6.74 0.23 -5.49
CA LEU A 275 -6.68 -0.83 -6.48
C LEU A 275 -5.91 -2.01 -5.92
N ALA A 276 -6.50 -3.20 -5.99
CA ALA A 276 -5.83 -4.45 -5.71
C ALA A 276 -6.16 -5.48 -6.79
N ILE A 277 -5.30 -6.50 -6.92
CA ILE A 277 -5.44 -7.59 -7.87
C ILE A 277 -5.47 -8.93 -7.13
N THR A 278 -6.31 -9.86 -7.58
CA THR A 278 -6.32 -11.22 -7.05
C THR A 278 -5.02 -11.96 -7.34
N ASP A 279 -4.64 -12.91 -6.47
CA ASP A 279 -3.39 -13.69 -6.59
C ASP A 279 -3.29 -14.45 -7.92
N ASP A 280 -4.44 -14.87 -8.47
CA ASP A 280 -4.51 -15.53 -9.79
C ASP A 280 -4.39 -14.55 -10.97
N GLY A 281 -4.32 -13.24 -10.69
CA GLY A 281 -4.18 -12.18 -11.67
C GLY A 281 -5.36 -11.99 -12.60
N ARG A 282 -6.59 -12.37 -12.18
CA ARG A 282 -7.77 -12.34 -13.06
C ARG A 282 -8.77 -11.24 -12.74
N THR A 283 -8.73 -10.70 -11.52
CA THR A 283 -9.72 -9.70 -11.08
C THR A 283 -9.03 -8.55 -10.36
N LEU A 284 -9.37 -7.33 -10.76
CA LEU A 284 -9.09 -6.13 -9.98
C LEU A 284 -10.30 -5.78 -9.14
N CYS A 285 -10.05 -5.31 -7.92
CA CYS A 285 -11.01 -4.58 -7.11
C CYS A 285 -10.56 -3.12 -7.02
N LEU A 286 -11.44 -2.19 -7.39
CA LEU A 286 -11.16 -0.77 -7.51
C LEU A 286 -12.10 0.03 -6.61
N ALA A 287 -11.58 1.01 -5.88
CA ALA A 287 -12.41 1.97 -5.15
C ALA A 287 -12.71 3.20 -6.01
N GLY A 288 -13.99 3.42 -6.30
CA GLY A 288 -14.50 4.55 -7.07
C GLY A 288 -14.81 5.74 -6.18
N ARG A 289 -13.79 6.42 -5.67
CA ARG A 289 -13.85 7.44 -4.63
C ARG A 289 -14.85 8.57 -4.91
N GLY A 290 -14.90 9.07 -6.12
CA GLY A 290 -15.81 10.13 -6.53
C GLY A 290 -17.23 9.65 -6.89
N SER A 291 -17.53 8.36 -6.70
CA SER A 291 -18.79 7.79 -7.19
C SER A 291 -19.36 6.70 -6.28
N ASP A 292 -18.79 6.50 -5.08
CA ASP A 292 -19.28 5.67 -3.98
C ASP A 292 -19.56 4.20 -4.36
N TYR A 293 -18.61 3.60 -5.10
CA TYR A 293 -18.70 2.19 -5.45
C TYR A 293 -17.34 1.48 -5.37
N ALA A 294 -17.38 0.17 -5.24
CA ALA A 294 -16.30 -0.71 -5.65
C ALA A 294 -16.57 -1.28 -7.03
N ALA A 295 -15.57 -1.36 -7.90
CA ALA A 295 -15.69 -2.01 -9.19
C ALA A 295 -14.87 -3.29 -9.24
N LEU A 296 -15.46 -4.37 -9.73
CA LEU A 296 -14.75 -5.59 -10.10
C LEU A 296 -14.49 -5.55 -11.61
N VAL A 297 -13.22 -5.70 -11.98
CA VAL A 297 -12.77 -5.64 -13.37
C VAL A 297 -11.99 -6.91 -13.70
N HIS A 298 -12.37 -7.57 -14.79
CA HIS A 298 -11.65 -8.72 -15.31
C HIS A 298 -10.37 -8.28 -16.02
N VAL A 299 -9.28 -8.97 -15.79
CA VAL A 299 -7.98 -8.75 -16.43
C VAL A 299 -7.52 -10.04 -17.13
N PRO A 300 -6.71 -9.94 -18.18
CA PRO A 300 -5.97 -8.75 -18.64
C PRO A 300 -6.72 -7.84 -19.62
N ASP A 301 -7.95 -8.15 -20.00
CA ASP A 301 -8.71 -7.44 -21.03
C ASP A 301 -9.35 -6.13 -20.55
N LEU A 302 -9.32 -5.83 -19.24
CA LEU A 302 -9.94 -4.69 -18.58
C LEU A 302 -11.45 -4.58 -18.88
N THR A 303 -12.19 -5.66 -18.65
CA THR A 303 -13.64 -5.66 -18.80
C THR A 303 -14.33 -5.41 -17.44
N LEU A 304 -15.17 -4.40 -17.36
CA LEU A 304 -15.98 -4.15 -16.17
C LEU A 304 -16.97 -5.31 -15.94
N VAL A 305 -16.81 -5.99 -14.80
CA VAL A 305 -17.72 -7.09 -14.40
C VAL A 305 -18.96 -6.52 -13.73
N THR A 306 -18.78 -5.65 -12.74
CA THR A 306 -19.85 -4.99 -12.00
C THR A 306 -19.31 -3.81 -11.19
N THR A 307 -20.24 -2.92 -10.78
CA THR A 307 -20.04 -1.98 -9.68
C THR A 307 -20.92 -2.38 -8.52
N ILE A 308 -20.42 -2.23 -7.30
CA ILE A 308 -21.09 -2.56 -6.05
C ILE A 308 -21.14 -1.29 -5.22
N PRO A 309 -22.31 -0.74 -4.88
CA PRO A 309 -22.40 0.40 -3.98
C PRO A 309 -21.75 0.10 -2.64
N VAL A 310 -20.95 1.05 -2.14
CA VAL A 310 -20.27 0.98 -0.84
C VAL A 310 -20.55 2.24 -0.02
N GLY A 311 -19.78 2.51 1.03
CA GLY A 311 -19.88 3.75 1.78
C GLY A 311 -19.39 4.97 1.00
N ASP A 312 -19.41 6.15 1.65
CA ASP A 312 -19.09 7.43 1.02
C ASP A 312 -17.56 7.62 0.87
N ALA A 313 -17.16 8.09 -0.29
CA ALA A 313 -15.79 8.40 -0.67
C ALA A 313 -14.79 7.24 -0.40
N PRO A 314 -14.98 6.05 -1.00
CA PRO A 314 -14.07 4.94 -0.82
C PRO A 314 -12.63 5.34 -1.18
N GLY A 315 -11.72 5.24 -0.20
CA GLY A 315 -10.36 5.76 -0.29
C GLY A 315 -9.28 4.71 -0.57
N TRP A 316 -9.60 3.44 -0.41
CA TRP A 316 -8.69 2.33 -0.69
C TRP A 316 -9.46 1.03 -0.94
N ALA A 317 -8.86 0.15 -1.72
CA ALA A 317 -9.31 -1.22 -1.90
C ALA A 317 -8.13 -2.18 -1.75
N GLU A 318 -8.33 -3.28 -1.03
CA GLU A 318 -7.33 -4.34 -0.85
C GLU A 318 -8.00 -5.71 -0.96
N ILE A 319 -7.27 -6.72 -1.43
CA ILE A 319 -7.78 -8.08 -1.59
C ILE A 319 -7.15 -8.99 -0.55
N GLY A 320 -7.99 -9.77 0.13
CA GLY A 320 -7.56 -10.82 1.02
C GLY A 320 -6.90 -11.99 0.28
N GLU A 321 -6.02 -12.68 0.98
CA GLU A 321 -5.31 -13.84 0.45
C GLU A 321 -6.31 -14.90 -0.06
N GLY A 322 -5.99 -15.48 -1.19
CA GLY A 322 -6.90 -16.39 -1.89
C GLY A 322 -7.92 -15.70 -2.80
N GLY A 323 -7.88 -14.37 -2.92
CA GLY A 323 -8.59 -13.63 -3.96
C GLY A 323 -10.11 -13.69 -3.90
N ARG A 324 -10.70 -13.97 -2.72
CA ARG A 324 -12.15 -14.11 -2.57
C ARG A 324 -12.85 -12.92 -1.96
N THR A 325 -12.11 -12.07 -1.26
CA THR A 325 -12.64 -10.93 -0.51
C THR A 325 -11.92 -9.67 -0.93
N CYS A 326 -12.69 -8.61 -1.18
CA CYS A 326 -12.15 -7.26 -1.33
C CYS A 326 -12.64 -6.42 -0.14
N PHE A 327 -11.73 -5.71 0.48
CA PHE A 327 -11.95 -4.73 1.53
C PHE A 327 -11.92 -3.34 0.94
N VAL A 328 -12.87 -2.48 1.30
CA VAL A 328 -12.94 -1.10 0.81
C VAL A 328 -13.10 -0.15 1.99
N ALA A 329 -12.13 0.73 2.20
CA ALA A 329 -12.16 1.75 3.24
C ALA A 329 -12.95 2.96 2.76
N ASN A 330 -14.07 3.27 3.39
CA ASN A 330 -14.98 4.35 3.02
C ASN A 330 -14.69 5.58 3.91
N THR A 331 -13.92 6.52 3.37
CA THR A 331 -13.27 7.58 4.15
C THR A 331 -14.26 8.54 4.83
N ARG A 332 -15.41 8.84 4.20
CA ARG A 332 -16.38 9.80 4.74
C ARG A 332 -17.52 9.16 5.50
N SER A 333 -17.79 7.88 5.31
CA SER A 333 -18.78 7.15 6.10
C SER A 333 -18.19 6.37 7.26
N ASP A 334 -16.86 6.47 7.49
CA ASP A 334 -16.17 5.93 8.66
C ASP A 334 -16.29 4.42 8.82
N ASP A 335 -16.44 3.71 7.69
CA ASP A 335 -16.69 2.28 7.68
C ASP A 335 -15.80 1.51 6.70
N LEU A 336 -15.81 0.19 6.83
CA LEU A 336 -15.13 -0.77 5.97
C LEU A 336 -16.17 -1.66 5.31
N SER A 337 -16.30 -1.59 3.99
CA SER A 337 -17.07 -2.54 3.19
C SER A 337 -16.27 -3.81 2.96
N ILE A 338 -16.89 -4.97 3.15
CA ILE A 338 -16.34 -6.29 2.86
C ILE A 338 -17.14 -6.91 1.72
N ILE A 339 -16.47 -7.10 0.59
CA ILE A 339 -17.10 -7.57 -0.66
C ILE A 339 -16.67 -9.00 -0.93
N SER A 340 -17.65 -9.87 -1.21
CA SER A 340 -17.41 -11.19 -1.79
C SER A 340 -17.20 -11.03 -3.30
N ILE A 341 -16.02 -11.35 -3.77
CA ILE A 341 -15.68 -11.31 -5.20
C ILE A 341 -16.52 -12.36 -5.99
N PRO A 342 -16.64 -13.62 -5.53
CA PRO A 342 -17.47 -14.61 -6.22
C PRO A 342 -18.94 -14.22 -6.30
N ASP A 343 -19.51 -13.68 -5.21
CA ASP A 343 -20.92 -13.31 -5.13
C ASP A 343 -21.21 -11.94 -5.73
N ARG A 344 -20.16 -11.14 -5.98
CA ARG A 344 -20.24 -9.77 -6.52
C ARG A 344 -21.13 -8.86 -5.68
N ALA A 345 -21.01 -8.97 -4.37
CA ALA A 345 -21.87 -8.28 -3.41
C ALA A 345 -21.10 -7.87 -2.15
N GLU A 346 -21.53 -6.77 -1.53
CA GLU A 346 -21.14 -6.45 -0.17
C GLU A 346 -21.78 -7.47 0.79
N VAL A 347 -20.94 -8.12 1.61
CA VAL A 347 -21.36 -9.18 2.53
C VAL A 347 -21.28 -8.76 4.00
N ALA A 348 -20.59 -7.67 4.29
CA ALA A 348 -20.54 -7.04 5.59
C ALA A 348 -20.06 -5.60 5.49
N ARG A 349 -20.42 -4.78 6.47
CA ARG A 349 -19.93 -3.43 6.67
C ARG A 349 -19.63 -3.24 8.15
N LEU A 350 -18.44 -2.71 8.47
CA LEU A 350 -17.97 -2.52 9.83
C LEU A 350 -17.71 -1.05 10.10
N GLU A 351 -18.25 -0.51 11.18
CA GLU A 351 -17.81 0.78 11.71
C GLU A 351 -16.40 0.64 12.29
N ILE A 352 -15.46 1.47 11.82
CA ILE A 352 -14.03 1.32 12.16
C ILE A 352 -13.36 2.62 12.60
N GLY A 353 -14.10 3.73 12.71
CA GLY A 353 -13.61 5.03 13.18
C GLY A 353 -13.24 5.98 12.04
N ASN A 354 -12.89 7.22 12.40
CA ASN A 354 -12.91 8.36 11.50
C ASN A 354 -11.80 8.36 10.46
N GLY A 355 -12.22 8.51 9.22
CA GLY A 355 -11.35 8.71 8.07
C GLY A 355 -10.53 7.48 7.69
N PRO A 356 -11.11 6.29 7.54
CA PRO A 356 -10.40 5.12 7.03
C PRO A 356 -9.88 5.42 5.62
N LYS A 357 -8.58 5.19 5.41
CA LYS A 357 -7.90 5.68 4.21
C LYS A 357 -7.05 4.65 3.50
N HIS A 358 -6.38 3.79 4.22
CA HIS A 358 -5.54 2.74 3.66
C HIS A 358 -5.82 1.40 4.33
N ILE A 359 -5.65 0.32 3.59
CA ILE A 359 -5.80 -1.04 4.07
C ILE A 359 -4.56 -1.82 3.70
N THR A 360 -4.03 -2.59 4.64
CA THR A 360 -3.04 -3.62 4.39
C THR A 360 -3.62 -4.95 4.84
N VAL A 361 -3.60 -5.96 3.98
CA VAL A 361 -3.91 -7.33 4.36
C VAL A 361 -2.61 -8.08 4.59
N GLY A 362 -2.51 -8.78 5.71
CA GLY A 362 -1.32 -9.50 6.07
C GLY A 362 -1.60 -10.72 6.94
N ARG A 363 -0.55 -11.54 7.14
CA ARG A 363 -0.64 -12.73 7.99
C ARG A 363 0.20 -12.56 9.23
N ILE A 364 -0.40 -12.87 10.36
CA ILE A 364 0.30 -12.88 11.65
C ILE A 364 0.31 -14.29 12.25
N PRO A 365 1.32 -14.66 13.05
CA PRO A 365 1.33 -15.95 13.75
C PRO A 365 0.08 -16.14 14.60
N THR A 366 -0.46 -17.35 14.65
CA THR A 366 -1.65 -17.67 15.46
C THR A 366 -1.46 -17.27 16.93
N ALA A 367 -0.26 -17.40 17.48
CA ALA A 367 0.03 -16.98 18.85
C ALA A 367 -0.13 -15.45 19.07
N VAL A 368 0.23 -14.64 18.06
CA VAL A 368 0.02 -13.17 18.08
C VAL A 368 -1.47 -12.86 17.97
N PHE A 369 -2.17 -13.55 17.07
CA PHE A 369 -3.61 -13.42 16.90
C PHE A 369 -4.40 -13.72 18.18
N GLU A 370 -4.09 -14.83 18.87
CA GLU A 370 -4.73 -15.17 20.15
C GLU A 370 -4.39 -14.16 21.28
N ALA A 371 -3.18 -13.60 21.25
CA ALA A 371 -2.81 -12.54 22.19
C ALA A 371 -3.57 -11.22 21.95
N LEU A 372 -3.97 -10.94 20.70
CA LEU A 372 -4.83 -9.80 20.37
C LEU A 372 -6.25 -9.99 20.93
N LYS A 373 -6.83 -11.18 20.79
CA LYS A 373 -8.17 -11.49 21.33
C LYS A 373 -8.25 -11.41 22.86
N GLY A 374 -7.19 -11.78 23.55
CA GLY A 374 -7.17 -11.76 25.01
C GLY A 374 -7.05 -10.39 25.66
N LYS A 375 -6.96 -9.32 24.87
CA LYS A 375 -6.83 -7.92 25.34
C LYS A 375 -7.96 -6.99 24.86
N SER A 376 -8.97 -7.54 24.20
CA SER A 376 -10.18 -6.83 23.77
C SER A 376 -11.17 -6.63 24.92
#